data_654fee182c24499ac2ffcf1f86b189db
#
_entry.id   654fee182c24499ac2ffcf1f86b189db
#
_cell.length_a   1.000
_cell.length_b   1.000
_cell.length_c   1.000
_cell.angle_alpha   90.00
_cell.angle_beta   90.00
_cell.angle_gamma   90.00
#
_symmetry.space_group_name_H-M   'P 1'
#
loop_
_entity.id
_entity.type
_entity.pdbx_description
1 polymer ?
#
loop_
_entity_poly.entity_id
_entity_poly.type
_entity_poly.pdbx_seq_one_letter_code
_entity_poly.pdbx_strand_id
1 'polypeptide(L)'
;YAQTPELENWSVARSALGKGGGRWLPVRRPGTYTADVFHSLARHYGVALPTPQEAMRLQAHRRLCHIDSAPLSEILVDMLKHSVNLTAEGLGRAATRQSGGDYSTLKTSARHMQEWAARQLNMPDAQFVDHSGLGDRARITAQDMVCGLVAAQKLMPSFPALLRRIKPRDT
;
A
#
# COMPACT_ATOMS: atom_id res chain seq x y z
N TYR A 1 -2.49 8.71 -21.71
CA TYR A 1 -1.61 9.41 -20.75
C TYR A 1 -0.46 10.09 -21.50
N ALA A 2 -0.24 11.34 -21.23
CA ALA A 2 0.91 12.11 -21.71
C ALA A 2 1.50 12.89 -20.53
N GLN A 3 2.81 13.03 -20.49
CA GLN A 3 3.53 13.73 -19.46
C GLN A 3 4.38 14.83 -20.07
N THR A 4 4.29 16.03 -19.48
CA THR A 4 5.26 17.10 -19.66
C THR A 4 6.10 17.20 -18.37
N PRO A 5 7.23 17.94 -18.37
CA PRO A 5 8.01 18.15 -17.14
C PRO A 5 7.19 18.70 -15.97
N GLU A 6 6.12 19.44 -16.25
CA GLU A 6 5.33 20.18 -15.27
C GLU A 6 3.94 19.60 -15.02
N LEU A 7 3.41 18.79 -15.93
CA LEU A 7 2.02 18.31 -15.88
C LEU A 7 1.89 16.85 -16.26
N GLU A 8 1.04 16.15 -15.52
CA GLU A 8 0.54 14.82 -15.90
C GLU A 8 -0.84 14.96 -16.58
N ASN A 9 -0.93 14.59 -17.84
CA ASN A 9 -2.18 14.63 -18.61
C ASN A 9 -2.77 13.22 -18.71
N TRP A 10 -4.01 13.08 -18.28
CA TRP A 10 -4.73 11.81 -18.29
C TRP A 10 -5.93 11.86 -19.23
N SER A 11 -6.03 10.89 -20.10
CA SER A 11 -7.22 10.64 -20.90
C SER A 11 -7.99 9.46 -20.33
N VAL A 12 -9.24 9.67 -19.97
CA VAL A 12 -10.12 8.63 -19.43
C VAL A 12 -11.28 8.43 -20.38
N ALA A 13 -11.55 7.17 -20.76
CA ALA A 13 -12.71 6.86 -21.60
C ALA A 13 -14.00 7.32 -20.94
N ARG A 14 -14.88 7.98 -21.68
CA ARG A 14 -16.15 8.52 -21.16
C ARG A 14 -17.00 7.44 -20.49
N SER A 15 -17.03 6.23 -21.03
CA SER A 15 -17.70 5.08 -20.47
C SER A 15 -17.17 4.65 -19.10
N ALA A 16 -15.89 4.92 -18.81
CA ALA A 16 -15.28 4.59 -17.53
C ALA A 16 -15.63 5.60 -16.43
N LEU A 17 -16.19 6.76 -16.75
CA LEU A 17 -16.59 7.76 -15.76
C LEU A 17 -17.90 7.40 -15.03
N GLY A 18 -18.72 6.49 -15.57
CA GLY A 18 -20.01 6.15 -15.01
C GLY A 18 -20.94 7.34 -14.91
N LYS A 19 -21.87 7.33 -13.96
CA LYS A 19 -22.83 8.44 -13.72
C LYS A 19 -22.24 9.59 -12.91
N GLY A 20 -21.10 9.41 -12.26
CA GLY A 20 -20.59 10.32 -11.22
C GLY A 20 -19.38 11.18 -11.60
N GLY A 21 -18.74 10.97 -12.73
CA GLY A 21 -17.67 11.85 -13.25
C GLY A 21 -16.33 11.86 -12.50
N GLY A 22 -16.09 10.99 -11.53
CA GLY A 22 -14.84 10.93 -10.76
C GLY A 22 -14.08 9.61 -10.94
N ARG A 23 -12.74 9.69 -10.98
CA ARG A 23 -11.85 8.50 -10.96
C ARG A 23 -10.59 8.80 -10.17
N TRP A 24 -10.12 7.80 -9.45
CA TRP A 24 -8.80 7.80 -8.87
C TRP A 24 -7.78 7.51 -9.96
N LEU A 25 -6.78 8.38 -10.08
CA LEU A 25 -5.70 8.23 -11.05
C LEU A 25 -4.39 8.04 -10.29
N PRO A 26 -3.47 7.18 -10.77
CA PRO A 26 -2.18 7.01 -10.13
C PRO A 26 -1.31 8.25 -10.37
N VAL A 27 -0.60 8.69 -9.34
CA VAL A 27 0.45 9.70 -9.46
C VAL A 27 1.71 9.01 -9.95
N ARG A 28 2.22 9.40 -11.12
CA ARG A 28 3.39 8.76 -11.76
C ARG A 28 4.71 9.21 -11.14
N ARG A 29 4.77 10.45 -10.68
CA ARG A 29 5.95 11.03 -10.02
C ARG A 29 5.59 11.47 -8.59
N PRO A 30 5.38 10.53 -7.66
CA PRO A 30 4.83 10.84 -6.33
C PRO A 30 5.74 11.75 -5.52
N GLY A 31 7.07 11.63 -5.66
CA GLY A 31 8.03 12.50 -4.96
C GLY A 31 7.88 13.96 -5.39
N THR A 32 7.95 14.22 -6.69
CA THR A 32 7.79 15.57 -7.26
C THR A 32 6.42 16.14 -6.93
N TYR A 33 5.34 15.35 -7.13
CA TYR A 33 3.98 15.77 -6.84
C TYR A 33 3.81 16.17 -5.36
N THR A 34 4.34 15.38 -4.43
CA THR A 34 4.27 15.69 -3.00
C THR A 34 4.99 17.00 -2.68
N ALA A 35 6.16 17.22 -3.27
CA ALA A 35 6.92 18.44 -3.09
C ALA A 35 6.19 19.68 -3.64
N ASP A 36 5.55 19.55 -4.81
CA ASP A 36 4.76 20.64 -5.43
C ASP A 36 3.53 20.97 -4.61
N VAL A 37 2.81 19.96 -4.10
CA VAL A 37 1.65 20.16 -3.21
C VAL A 37 2.09 20.85 -1.93
N PHE A 38 3.19 20.39 -1.31
CA PHE A 38 3.74 21.00 -0.09
C PHE A 38 4.13 22.47 -0.35
N HIS A 39 4.83 22.75 -1.43
CA HIS A 39 5.23 24.10 -1.83
C HIS A 39 4.01 25.02 -2.04
N SER A 40 2.97 24.51 -2.70
CA SER A 40 1.72 25.27 -2.96
C SER A 40 0.96 25.56 -1.66
N LEU A 41 0.87 24.58 -0.76
CA LEU A 41 0.25 24.77 0.55
C LEU A 41 1.05 25.74 1.42
N ALA A 42 2.37 25.62 1.46
CA ALA A 42 3.23 26.55 2.20
C ALA A 42 3.00 28.00 1.75
N ARG A 43 2.95 28.23 0.43
CA ARG A 43 2.63 29.56 -0.14
C ARG A 43 1.25 30.03 0.27
N HIS A 44 0.25 29.16 0.27
CA HIS A 44 -1.10 29.50 0.71
C HIS A 44 -1.14 29.99 2.17
N TYR A 45 -0.29 29.41 3.02
CA TYR A 45 -0.13 29.83 4.42
C TYR A 45 0.93 30.92 4.65
N GLY A 46 1.36 31.61 3.59
CA GLY A 46 2.29 32.72 3.69
C GLY A 46 3.76 32.35 3.87
N VAL A 47 4.12 31.07 3.70
CA VAL A 47 5.50 30.59 3.81
C VAL A 47 6.12 30.54 2.40
N ALA A 48 7.07 31.41 2.13
CA ALA A 48 7.83 31.42 0.88
C ALA A 48 8.94 30.38 0.93
N LEU A 49 8.83 29.35 0.09
CA LEU A 49 9.85 28.32 -0.09
C LEU A 49 10.44 28.40 -1.50
N PRO A 50 11.69 28.01 -1.70
CA PRO A 50 12.26 27.84 -3.04
C PRO A 50 11.53 26.73 -3.80
N THR A 51 11.58 26.79 -5.13
CA THR A 51 11.03 25.75 -5.99
C THR A 51 11.63 24.38 -5.65
N PRO A 52 10.79 23.34 -5.47
CA PRO A 52 11.27 22.00 -5.16
C PRO A 52 12.21 21.46 -6.24
N GLN A 53 13.26 20.77 -5.82
CA GLN A 53 14.24 20.13 -6.70
C GLN A 53 14.43 18.67 -6.29
N GLU A 54 14.61 17.78 -7.27
CA GLU A 54 14.95 16.40 -6.99
C GLU A 54 16.40 16.31 -6.44
N ALA A 55 16.56 15.61 -5.33
CA ALA A 55 17.85 15.35 -4.73
C ALA A 55 18.15 13.85 -4.70
N MET A 56 19.33 13.44 -5.19
CA MET A 56 19.77 12.04 -5.15
C MET A 56 20.06 11.55 -3.73
N ARG A 57 20.45 12.45 -2.82
CA ARG A 57 20.68 12.18 -1.40
C ARG A 57 20.19 13.35 -0.57
N LEU A 58 19.43 13.02 0.47
CA LEU A 58 19.13 13.99 1.52
C LEU A 58 20.37 14.09 2.42
N GLN A 59 20.90 15.29 2.57
CA GLN A 59 21.89 15.57 3.60
C GLN A 59 21.18 15.57 4.97
N ALA A 60 21.88 15.15 6.01
CA ALA A 60 21.36 15.20 7.37
C ALA A 60 21.12 16.67 7.77
N HIS A 61 19.88 17.05 7.97
CA HIS A 61 19.47 18.39 8.38
C HIS A 61 18.77 18.37 9.73
N ARG A 62 18.62 19.52 10.34
CA ARG A 62 17.85 19.69 11.56
C ARG A 62 16.37 19.36 11.28
N ARG A 63 15.80 18.45 12.08
CA ARG A 63 14.36 18.17 12.03
C ARG A 63 13.57 19.42 12.45
N LEU A 64 12.68 19.88 11.61
CA LEU A 64 11.80 21.02 11.90
C LEU A 64 10.49 20.58 12.56
N CYS A 65 9.91 19.48 12.09
CA CYS A 65 8.68 18.93 12.64
C CYS A 65 8.66 17.41 12.50
N HIS A 66 7.71 16.78 13.16
CA HIS A 66 7.43 15.35 13.08
C HIS A 66 5.91 15.15 13.05
N ILE A 67 5.45 14.33 12.13
CA ILE A 67 4.04 13.94 12.02
C ILE A 67 4.03 12.42 11.94
N ASP A 68 3.32 11.78 12.86
CA ASP A 68 3.11 10.35 12.85
C ASP A 68 1.88 9.98 12.02
N SER A 69 1.92 8.81 11.40
CA SER A 69 0.74 8.21 10.79
C SER A 69 -0.25 7.74 11.87
N ALA A 70 -1.46 7.39 11.47
CA ALA A 70 -2.38 6.66 12.33
C ALA A 70 -1.73 5.36 12.85
N PRO A 71 -2.20 4.80 13.98
CA PRO A 71 -1.75 3.50 14.48
C PRO A 71 -1.88 2.41 13.40
N LEU A 72 -0.93 1.46 13.37
CA LEU A 72 -0.90 0.39 12.38
C LEU A 72 -2.22 -0.39 12.31
N SER A 73 -2.88 -0.60 13.46
CA SER A 73 -4.18 -1.29 13.53
C SER A 73 -5.26 -0.58 12.70
N GLU A 74 -5.32 0.74 12.74
CA GLU A 74 -6.28 1.54 11.97
C GLU A 74 -5.95 1.49 10.48
N ILE A 75 -4.67 1.60 10.12
CA ILE A 75 -4.21 1.47 8.74
C ILE A 75 -4.56 0.10 8.16
N LEU A 76 -4.40 -0.98 8.96
CA LEU A 76 -4.76 -2.33 8.56
C LEU A 76 -6.26 -2.50 8.35
N VAL A 77 -7.09 -1.93 9.23
CA VAL A 77 -8.56 -1.95 9.08
C VAL A 77 -8.97 -1.29 7.78
N ASP A 78 -8.46 -0.09 7.50
CA ASP A 78 -8.77 0.64 6.27
C ASP A 78 -8.28 -0.10 5.02
N MET A 79 -7.07 -0.64 5.06
CA MET A 79 -6.50 -1.43 3.98
C MET A 79 -7.35 -2.65 3.66
N LEU A 80 -7.72 -3.44 4.67
CA LEU A 80 -8.50 -4.67 4.49
C LEU A 80 -9.96 -4.38 4.12
N LYS A 81 -10.55 -3.33 4.67
CA LYS A 81 -11.93 -2.92 4.40
C LYS A 81 -12.13 -2.39 2.99
N HIS A 82 -11.17 -1.60 2.51
CA HIS A 82 -11.24 -0.91 1.22
C HIS A 82 -10.37 -1.54 0.13
N SER A 83 -9.63 -2.62 0.46
CA SER A 83 -8.72 -3.31 -0.47
C SER A 83 -7.69 -2.36 -1.10
N VAL A 84 -6.95 -1.63 -0.24
CA VAL A 84 -5.99 -0.63 -0.71
C VAL A 84 -4.66 -1.29 -1.05
N ASN A 85 -4.46 -1.61 -2.31
CA ASN A 85 -3.28 -2.34 -2.80
C ASN A 85 -1.96 -1.63 -2.48
N LEU A 86 -1.90 -0.31 -2.65
CA LEU A 86 -0.68 0.46 -2.36
C LEU A 86 -0.26 0.33 -0.89
N THR A 87 -1.22 0.38 0.03
CA THR A 87 -0.95 0.19 1.45
C THR A 87 -0.48 -1.23 1.75
N ALA A 88 -1.10 -2.25 1.12
CA ALA A 88 -0.67 -3.64 1.26
C ALA A 88 0.78 -3.86 0.81
N GLU A 89 1.16 -3.31 -0.36
CA GLU A 89 2.54 -3.37 -0.86
C GLU A 89 3.53 -2.66 0.08
N GLY A 90 3.17 -1.48 0.55
CA GLY A 90 4.00 -0.70 1.49
C GLY A 90 4.23 -1.43 2.80
N LEU A 91 3.16 -1.95 3.40
CA LEU A 91 3.22 -2.68 4.68
C LEU A 91 3.95 -4.02 4.54
N GLY A 92 3.71 -4.77 3.46
CA GLY A 92 4.39 -6.03 3.19
C GLY A 92 5.91 -5.84 3.05
N ARG A 93 6.34 -4.81 2.32
CA ARG A 93 7.76 -4.47 2.21
C ARG A 93 8.35 -3.98 3.54
N ALA A 94 7.61 -3.20 4.31
CA ALA A 94 8.05 -2.76 5.64
C ALA A 94 8.21 -3.94 6.60
N ALA A 95 7.28 -4.90 6.59
CA ALA A 95 7.36 -6.13 7.38
C ALA A 95 8.56 -6.99 6.97
N THR A 96 8.79 -7.15 5.65
CA THR A 96 9.96 -7.86 5.12
C THR A 96 11.26 -7.23 5.60
N ARG A 97 11.37 -5.90 5.50
CA ARG A 97 12.53 -5.15 6.00
C ARG A 97 12.75 -5.38 7.50
N GLN A 98 11.68 -5.30 8.29
CA GLN A 98 11.75 -5.46 9.74
C GLN A 98 12.19 -6.87 10.16
N SER A 99 11.83 -7.89 9.38
CA SER A 99 12.25 -9.29 9.62
C SER A 99 13.61 -9.64 8.99
N GLY A 100 14.35 -8.67 8.44
CA GLY A 100 15.67 -8.86 7.84
C GLY A 100 15.66 -9.49 6.45
N GLY A 101 14.50 -9.55 5.78
CA GLY A 101 14.37 -10.08 4.42
C GLY A 101 14.73 -9.07 3.33
N ASP A 102 14.95 -9.58 2.11
CA ASP A 102 15.18 -8.73 0.94
C ASP A 102 13.88 -8.08 0.47
N TYR A 103 13.79 -6.78 0.62
CA TYR A 103 12.66 -5.93 0.21
C TYR A 103 12.98 -5.04 -1.01
N SER A 104 14.06 -5.31 -1.72
CA SER A 104 14.53 -4.50 -2.85
C SER A 104 13.52 -4.48 -4.01
N THR A 105 12.84 -5.61 -4.25
CA THR A 105 11.76 -5.73 -5.23
C THR A 105 10.49 -6.28 -4.59
N LEU A 106 9.32 -6.06 -5.24
CA LEU A 106 8.07 -6.68 -4.80
C LEU A 106 8.18 -8.21 -4.79
N LYS A 107 8.82 -8.79 -5.81
CA LYS A 107 8.99 -10.23 -5.95
C LYS A 107 9.83 -10.84 -4.82
N THR A 108 10.95 -10.24 -4.44
CA THR A 108 11.79 -10.76 -3.35
C THR A 108 11.08 -10.64 -2.01
N SER A 109 10.39 -9.52 -1.80
CA SER A 109 9.59 -9.28 -0.61
C SER A 109 8.40 -10.24 -0.49
N ALA A 110 7.67 -10.49 -1.58
CA ALA A 110 6.56 -11.44 -1.61
C ALA A 110 7.02 -12.87 -1.35
N ARG A 111 8.19 -13.27 -1.88
CA ARG A 111 8.79 -14.59 -1.58
C ARG A 111 9.13 -14.72 -0.09
N HIS A 112 9.68 -13.70 0.53
CA HIS A 112 9.93 -13.69 1.97
C HIS A 112 8.62 -13.87 2.78
N MET A 113 7.55 -13.18 2.38
CA MET A 113 6.22 -13.36 2.97
C MET A 113 5.69 -14.79 2.77
N GLN A 114 5.87 -15.38 1.58
CA GLN A 114 5.48 -16.76 1.29
C GLN A 114 6.19 -17.76 2.21
N GLU A 115 7.51 -17.62 2.36
CA GLU A 115 8.30 -18.47 3.27
C GLU A 115 7.87 -18.31 4.73
N TRP A 116 7.55 -17.09 5.14
CA TRP A 116 7.00 -16.81 6.47
C TRP A 116 5.63 -17.48 6.65
N ALA A 117 4.72 -17.34 5.66
CA ALA A 117 3.39 -17.93 5.69
C ALA A 117 3.45 -19.48 5.74
N ALA A 118 4.35 -20.08 4.99
CA ALA A 118 4.55 -21.52 5.04
C ALA A 118 4.94 -22.00 6.44
N ARG A 119 5.84 -21.28 7.11
CA ARG A 119 6.34 -21.65 8.45
C ARG A 119 5.39 -21.30 9.58
N GLN A 120 4.78 -20.11 9.55
CA GLN A 120 4.02 -19.55 10.68
C GLN A 120 2.50 -19.75 10.55
N LEU A 121 2.01 -19.80 9.32
CA LEU A 121 0.59 -19.95 9.04
C LEU A 121 0.20 -21.32 8.50
N ASN A 122 1.17 -22.23 8.37
CA ASN A 122 0.96 -23.56 7.80
C ASN A 122 0.31 -23.53 6.40
N MET A 123 0.91 -22.70 5.51
CA MET A 123 0.46 -22.48 4.13
C MET A 123 1.56 -22.91 3.14
N PRO A 124 1.90 -24.22 3.04
CA PRO A 124 3.05 -24.69 2.27
C PRO A 124 2.90 -24.52 0.75
N ASP A 125 1.66 -24.55 0.24
CA ASP A 125 1.37 -24.51 -1.20
C ASP A 125 1.03 -23.09 -1.70
N ALA A 126 0.98 -22.09 -0.80
CA ALA A 126 0.71 -20.73 -1.17
C ALA A 126 1.86 -20.14 -2.02
N GLN A 127 1.50 -19.44 -3.10
CA GLN A 127 2.44 -18.76 -3.98
C GLN A 127 2.06 -17.27 -4.06
N PHE A 128 2.96 -16.43 -3.58
CA PHE A 128 2.77 -14.97 -3.60
C PHE A 128 3.73 -14.32 -4.58
N VAL A 129 3.23 -13.36 -5.34
CA VAL A 129 4.01 -12.55 -6.30
C VAL A 129 4.07 -11.08 -5.90
N ASP A 130 3.18 -10.68 -5.01
CA ASP A 130 3.06 -9.36 -4.40
C ASP A 130 2.39 -9.47 -3.02
N HIS A 131 2.12 -8.36 -2.37
CA HIS A 131 1.45 -8.31 -1.07
C HIS A 131 -0.05 -7.96 -1.16
N SER A 132 -0.48 -7.45 -2.31
CA SER A 132 -1.86 -6.98 -2.53
C SER A 132 -2.80 -8.04 -3.09
N GLY A 133 -2.24 -9.13 -3.65
CA GLY A 133 -3.01 -10.15 -4.34
C GLY A 133 -3.51 -9.70 -5.73
N LEU A 134 -2.98 -8.59 -6.28
CA LEU A 134 -3.35 -8.09 -7.60
C LEU A 134 -2.65 -8.86 -8.74
N GLY A 135 -1.53 -9.51 -8.43
CA GLY A 135 -0.75 -10.28 -9.41
C GLY A 135 -1.47 -11.53 -9.88
N ASP A 136 -1.59 -11.69 -11.18
CA ASP A 136 -2.31 -12.77 -11.86
C ASP A 136 -1.74 -14.18 -11.60
N ARG A 137 -0.51 -14.26 -11.10
CA ARG A 137 0.21 -15.52 -10.80
C ARG A 137 0.16 -15.94 -9.33
N ALA A 138 -0.46 -15.15 -8.46
CA ALA A 138 -0.68 -15.57 -7.08
C ALA A 138 -1.62 -16.78 -7.03
N ARG A 139 -1.28 -17.76 -6.18
CA ARG A 139 -2.08 -18.98 -6.01
C ARG A 139 -2.14 -19.35 -4.53
N ILE A 140 -3.32 -19.68 -4.06
CA ILE A 140 -3.57 -20.17 -2.70
C ILE A 140 -4.59 -21.29 -2.80
N THR A 141 -4.34 -22.41 -2.15
CA THR A 141 -5.33 -23.47 -2.05
C THR A 141 -6.40 -23.12 -1.00
N ALA A 142 -7.57 -23.71 -1.09
CA ALA A 142 -8.60 -23.54 -0.06
C ALA A 142 -8.11 -24.02 1.31
N GLN A 143 -7.31 -25.08 1.34
CA GLN A 143 -6.69 -25.60 2.56
C GLN A 143 -5.72 -24.58 3.18
N ASP A 144 -4.80 -23.99 2.39
CA ASP A 144 -3.90 -22.96 2.88
C ASP A 144 -4.66 -21.74 3.43
N MET A 145 -5.72 -21.33 2.74
CA MET A 145 -6.52 -20.20 3.19
C MET A 145 -7.13 -20.47 4.58
N VAL A 146 -7.70 -21.63 4.80
CA VAL A 146 -8.26 -22.02 6.10
C VAL A 146 -7.16 -22.11 7.16
N CYS A 147 -6.06 -22.80 6.86
CA CYS A 147 -4.92 -22.90 7.77
C CYS A 147 -4.36 -21.52 8.14
N GLY A 148 -4.20 -20.64 7.15
CA GLY A 148 -3.72 -19.29 7.34
C GLY A 148 -4.61 -18.46 8.25
N LEU A 149 -5.92 -18.49 8.03
CA LEU A 149 -6.89 -17.75 8.86
C LEU A 149 -6.91 -18.25 10.31
N VAL A 150 -6.91 -19.58 10.51
CA VAL A 150 -6.88 -20.18 11.85
C VAL A 150 -5.58 -19.85 12.58
N ALA A 151 -4.44 -19.93 11.89
CA ALA A 151 -3.14 -19.61 12.47
C ALA A 151 -3.04 -18.11 12.77
N ALA A 152 -3.49 -17.24 11.87
CA ALA A 152 -3.51 -15.80 12.09
C ALA A 152 -4.35 -15.41 13.32
N GLN A 153 -5.50 -16.03 13.52
CA GLN A 153 -6.33 -15.80 14.71
C GLN A 153 -5.64 -16.27 16.01
N LYS A 154 -4.89 -17.39 15.96
CA LYS A 154 -4.12 -17.86 17.12
C LYS A 154 -2.97 -16.92 17.46
N LEU A 155 -2.25 -16.42 16.44
CA LEU A 155 -1.15 -15.47 16.62
C LEU A 155 -1.62 -14.09 17.10
N MET A 156 -2.78 -13.66 16.62
CA MET A 156 -3.39 -12.37 16.94
C MET A 156 -4.89 -12.54 17.16
N PRO A 157 -5.35 -12.76 18.41
CA PRO A 157 -6.78 -12.97 18.71
C PRO A 157 -7.71 -11.84 18.22
N SER A 158 -7.20 -10.62 18.08
CA SER A 158 -7.93 -9.48 17.51
C SER A 158 -8.02 -9.47 15.98
N PHE A 159 -7.34 -10.39 15.28
CA PHE A 159 -7.30 -10.43 13.81
C PHE A 159 -8.69 -10.39 13.15
N PRO A 160 -9.73 -11.12 13.61
CA PRO A 160 -11.05 -11.05 12.99
C PRO A 160 -11.70 -9.66 13.04
N ALA A 161 -11.34 -8.83 14.02
CA ALA A 161 -11.85 -7.46 14.13
C ALA A 161 -11.29 -6.53 13.05
N LEU A 162 -10.17 -6.87 12.43
CA LEU A 162 -9.58 -6.12 11.32
C LEU A 162 -10.30 -6.38 10.00
N LEU A 163 -11.01 -7.52 9.88
CA LEU A 163 -11.64 -7.95 8.64
C LEU A 163 -12.97 -7.23 8.40
N ARG A 164 -13.30 -7.06 7.11
CA ARG A 164 -14.59 -6.50 6.71
C ARG A 164 -15.74 -7.44 7.12
N ARG A 165 -16.72 -6.90 7.83
CA ARG A 165 -17.97 -7.62 8.11
C ARG A 165 -18.84 -7.66 6.84
N ILE A 166 -19.18 -8.84 6.38
CA ILE A 166 -20.13 -9.05 5.30
C ILE A 166 -21.47 -9.44 5.94
N LYS A 167 -22.52 -8.67 5.64
CA LYS A 167 -23.88 -9.11 5.99
C LYS A 167 -24.25 -10.27 5.07
N PRO A 168 -24.75 -11.41 5.58
CA PRO A 168 -25.33 -12.44 4.74
C PRO A 168 -26.41 -11.80 3.86
N ARG A 169 -26.47 -12.21 2.59
CA ARG A 169 -27.65 -11.88 1.78
C ARG A 169 -28.78 -12.73 2.32
N ASP A 170 -29.87 -12.10 2.73
CA ASP A 170 -31.10 -12.82 2.98
C ASP A 170 -31.49 -13.52 1.67
N THR A 171 -31.52 -14.85 1.69
CA THR A 171 -31.92 -15.71 0.58
C THR A 171 -33.44 -15.75 0.48
#